data_7fce48fbac37b4bfec877c34485096c9
#
_entry.id   7fce48fbac37b4bfec877c34485096c9
#
_cell.length_a   1.000
_cell.length_b   1.000
_cell.length_c   1.000
_cell.angle_alpha   90.00
_cell.angle_beta   90.00
_cell.angle_gamma   90.00
#
_symmetry.space_group_name_H-M   'P 1'
#
loop_
_entity.id
_entity.type
_entity.pdbx_description
1 polymer ?
#
loop_
_entity_poly.entity_id
_entity_poly.type
_entity_poly.pdbx_seq_one_letter_code
_entity_poly.pdbx_strand_id
1 'polypeptide(L)'
;MPTGVATEKSVGNGYPSGSKDHPLSRRERQLSRQRRQSTMKQYLDLMRHVRDHGTRKEDRTGTGTVSVFGYQMRFNLAEGFPLVTTKKCHLRSIIHELLWFLRGDTNLRYLRDNKVTIWDEWADENGDLGPVYGYQWRSWPGAGGGSIDQISRVIEQLKNTPDSRRIIVSAWNVADIENMALPPCHAFFQFYVADGKLSCQLYQRSADIFLGVPFNIASYALLTMMLAQVSGLEAGDFVHTFGDAHLYLNHLQQAELQLSRTPNKLPTMHINPDVDDLFAFAFEDFELQGYDPHPHIKAPVAV
;
A
#
# COMPACT_ATOMS: atom_id res chain seq x y z
N MET A 1 72.00 4.25 20.27
CA MET A 1 71.93 3.08 21.16
C MET A 1 71.41 3.52 22.52
N PRO A 2 70.49 2.80 23.16
CA PRO A 2 69.74 1.60 22.80
C PRO A 2 68.23 1.79 22.77
N THR A 3 67.64 0.99 22.06
CA THR A 3 66.37 0.39 21.87
C THR A 3 65.62 -0.02 23.15
N GLY A 4 64.41 0.47 23.35
CA GLY A 4 63.49 -0.01 24.35
C GLY A 4 62.22 -0.52 23.67
N VAL A 5 62.01 -1.86 23.66
CA VAL A 5 60.84 -2.55 23.19
C VAL A 5 59.79 -2.51 24.29
N ALA A 6 58.63 -1.91 24.00
CA ALA A 6 57.45 -1.97 24.87
C ALA A 6 56.59 -3.16 24.48
N THR A 7 56.36 -4.07 25.42
CA THR A 7 55.48 -5.24 25.30
C THR A 7 54.03 -4.82 25.46
N GLU A 8 53.19 -5.03 24.44
CA GLU A 8 51.75 -4.88 24.51
C GLU A 8 51.12 -5.99 25.38
N LYS A 9 50.36 -5.56 26.37
CA LYS A 9 49.48 -6.42 27.16
C LYS A 9 48.13 -6.56 26.40
N SER A 10 47.82 -7.74 25.94
CA SER A 10 46.52 -8.10 25.41
C SER A 10 45.43 -8.05 26.50
N VAL A 11 44.48 -7.12 26.37
CA VAL A 11 43.27 -7.08 27.20
C VAL A 11 42.23 -8.00 26.52
N GLY A 12 41.97 -9.13 27.17
CA GLY A 12 40.94 -10.06 26.75
C GLY A 12 39.56 -9.48 26.99
N ASN A 13 38.81 -9.17 25.92
CA ASN A 13 37.38 -8.85 25.96
C ASN A 13 36.57 -10.14 26.12
N GLY A 14 36.25 -10.47 27.37
CA GLY A 14 35.25 -11.50 27.67
C GLY A 14 33.83 -10.95 27.43
N TYR A 15 33.16 -11.40 26.36
CA TYR A 15 31.72 -11.23 26.21
C TYR A 15 31.04 -12.17 27.20
N PRO A 16 30.04 -11.72 27.98
CA PRO A 16 29.25 -12.64 28.79
C PRO A 16 28.31 -13.44 27.88
N SER A 17 28.55 -14.72 27.79
CA SER A 17 27.67 -15.71 27.16
C SER A 17 26.46 -15.97 28.07
N GLY A 18 25.28 -15.94 27.51
CA GLY A 18 24.10 -16.59 28.07
C GLY A 18 23.04 -15.66 28.64
N SER A 19 22.20 -15.07 27.78
CA SER A 19 20.84 -14.69 28.19
C SER A 19 20.03 -15.99 28.38
N LYS A 20 19.77 -16.35 29.62
CA LYS A 20 18.77 -17.38 29.94
C LYS A 20 17.41 -16.83 29.52
N ASP A 21 16.79 -17.43 28.51
CA ASP A 21 15.41 -17.18 28.14
C ASP A 21 14.52 -17.48 29.35
N HIS A 22 14.14 -16.46 30.10
CA HIS A 22 13.12 -16.61 31.13
C HIS A 22 11.76 -16.80 30.42
N PRO A 23 11.03 -17.89 30.70
CA PRO A 23 9.71 -18.08 30.12
C PRO A 23 8.78 -16.93 30.55
N LEU A 24 8.23 -16.23 29.57
CA LEU A 24 7.30 -15.11 29.78
C LEU A 24 6.23 -15.50 30.81
N SER A 25 5.93 -14.61 31.74
CA SER A 25 4.86 -14.75 32.72
C SER A 25 3.49 -14.91 32.01
N ARG A 26 2.48 -15.44 32.72
CA ARG A 26 1.12 -15.59 32.20
C ARG A 26 0.55 -14.25 31.67
N ARG A 27 0.87 -13.14 32.33
CA ARG A 27 0.48 -11.78 31.96
C ARG A 27 1.21 -11.29 30.72
N GLU A 28 2.50 -11.58 30.60
CA GLU A 28 3.30 -11.24 29.42
C GLU A 28 2.91 -12.10 28.22
N ARG A 29 2.56 -13.37 28.41
CA ARG A 29 1.96 -14.23 27.36
C ARG A 29 0.58 -13.75 26.95
N GLN A 30 -0.23 -13.23 27.85
CA GLN A 30 -1.54 -12.66 27.54
C GLN A 30 -1.40 -11.32 26.82
N LEU A 31 -0.48 -10.45 27.23
CA LEU A 31 -0.12 -9.21 26.54
C LEU A 31 0.53 -9.47 25.18
N SER A 32 1.36 -10.51 25.07
CA SER A 32 1.94 -10.90 23.76
C SER A 32 0.88 -11.52 22.84
N ARG A 33 -0.12 -12.24 23.37
CA ARG A 33 -1.28 -12.72 22.60
C ARG A 33 -2.21 -11.57 22.18
N GLN A 34 -2.40 -10.55 23.02
CA GLN A 34 -3.12 -9.32 22.65
C GLN A 34 -2.34 -8.46 21.63
N ARG A 35 -1.00 -8.45 21.70
CA ARG A 35 -0.13 -7.84 20.68
C ARG A 35 -0.10 -8.60 19.35
N ARG A 36 -0.51 -9.88 19.34
CA ARG A 36 -0.52 -10.75 18.14
C ARG A 36 -1.82 -10.72 17.34
N GLN A 37 -2.82 -9.96 17.73
CA GLN A 37 -3.96 -9.69 16.86
C GLN A 37 -3.61 -8.45 16.04
N SER A 38 -3.06 -8.67 14.84
CA SER A 38 -2.83 -7.59 13.92
C SER A 38 -4.15 -6.93 13.55
N THR A 39 -4.17 -5.62 13.60
CA THR A 39 -5.33 -4.78 13.31
C THR A 39 -4.88 -3.61 12.45
N MET A 40 -5.81 -2.78 12.02
CA MET A 40 -5.49 -1.56 11.27
C MET A 40 -5.14 -0.37 12.18
N LYS A 41 -4.43 -0.63 13.28
CA LYS A 41 -4.07 0.42 14.25
C LYS A 41 -3.25 1.56 13.62
N GLN A 42 -2.28 1.24 12.75
CA GLN A 42 -1.42 2.23 12.07
C GLN A 42 -2.26 3.23 11.27
N TYR A 43 -3.31 2.76 10.59
CA TYR A 43 -4.23 3.62 9.84
C TYR A 43 -5.03 4.55 10.77
N LEU A 44 -5.52 4.03 11.90
CA LEU A 44 -6.22 4.85 12.89
C LEU A 44 -5.29 5.85 13.57
N ASP A 45 -4.03 5.48 13.79
CA ASP A 45 -3.02 6.39 14.36
C ASP A 45 -2.69 7.54 13.38
N LEU A 46 -2.59 7.27 12.07
CA LEU A 46 -2.49 8.30 11.04
C LEU A 46 -3.70 9.25 11.09
N MET A 47 -4.91 8.70 11.12
CA MET A 47 -6.14 9.52 11.16
C MET A 47 -6.19 10.41 12.39
N ARG A 48 -5.84 9.88 13.58
CA ARG A 48 -5.71 10.68 14.82
C ARG A 48 -4.65 11.77 14.67
N HIS A 49 -3.48 11.40 14.16
CA HIS A 49 -2.38 12.34 14.00
C HIS A 49 -2.76 13.52 13.12
N VAL A 50 -3.41 13.27 11.99
CA VAL A 50 -3.86 14.34 11.07
C VAL A 50 -4.97 15.19 11.71
N ARG A 51 -5.94 14.58 12.37
CA ARG A 51 -7.01 15.30 13.08
C ARG A 51 -6.44 16.22 14.15
N ASP A 52 -5.47 15.75 14.95
CA ASP A 52 -4.99 16.42 16.16
C ASP A 52 -3.86 17.43 15.88
N HIS A 53 -3.06 17.21 14.83
CA HIS A 53 -1.85 17.98 14.55
C HIS A 53 -1.82 18.59 13.15
N GLY A 54 -2.84 18.31 12.32
CA GLY A 54 -2.90 18.81 10.95
C GLY A 54 -3.17 20.32 10.89
N THR A 55 -2.66 20.92 9.84
CA THR A 55 -2.91 22.33 9.52
C THR A 55 -4.12 22.45 8.58
N ARG A 56 -5.02 23.39 8.85
CA ARG A 56 -6.11 23.72 7.92
C ARG A 56 -5.56 24.37 6.66
N LYS A 57 -6.05 23.89 5.51
CA LYS A 57 -5.69 24.39 4.18
C LYS A 57 -6.94 24.45 3.30
N GLU A 58 -6.96 25.43 2.42
CA GLU A 58 -7.86 25.40 1.27
C GLU A 58 -7.36 24.36 0.26
N ASP A 59 -8.27 23.84 -0.55
CA ASP A 59 -7.96 22.86 -1.59
C ASP A 59 -8.71 23.20 -2.89
N ARG A 60 -8.36 22.51 -3.97
CA ARG A 60 -8.94 22.70 -5.30
C ARG A 60 -10.47 22.53 -5.33
N THR A 61 -11.02 21.68 -4.49
CA THR A 61 -12.46 21.39 -4.44
C THR A 61 -13.26 22.46 -3.67
N GLY A 62 -12.60 23.38 -2.96
CA GLY A 62 -13.24 24.36 -2.10
C GLY A 62 -13.83 23.78 -0.80
N THR A 63 -13.65 22.49 -0.54
CA THR A 63 -14.11 21.82 0.69
C THR A 63 -13.24 22.18 1.88
N GLY A 64 -11.95 22.37 1.65
CA GLY A 64 -10.92 22.55 2.67
C GLY A 64 -10.51 21.24 3.32
N THR A 65 -9.30 21.23 3.87
CA THR A 65 -8.70 20.05 4.48
C THR A 65 -8.01 20.37 5.80
N VAL A 66 -7.78 19.34 6.61
CA VAL A 66 -6.77 19.32 7.66
C VAL A 66 -5.71 18.34 7.23
N SER A 67 -4.43 18.76 7.14
CA SER A 67 -3.37 17.93 6.56
C SER A 67 -2.05 18.01 7.33
N VAL A 68 -1.26 16.93 7.19
CA VAL A 68 0.16 16.88 7.56
C VAL A 68 0.99 16.55 6.33
N PHE A 69 2.24 17.00 6.30
CA PHE A 69 3.18 16.67 5.24
C PHE A 69 4.22 15.68 5.73
N GLY A 70 4.22 14.49 5.12
CA GLY A 70 5.11 13.41 5.48
C GLY A 70 4.57 12.53 6.59
N TYR A 71 4.27 11.27 6.27
CA TYR A 71 3.92 10.23 7.23
C TYR A 71 4.22 8.86 6.61
N GLN A 72 4.41 7.83 7.45
CA GLN A 72 4.64 6.48 6.95
C GLN A 72 3.94 5.46 7.83
N MET A 73 3.33 4.45 7.19
CA MET A 73 2.76 3.27 7.83
C MET A 73 3.45 2.01 7.30
N ARG A 74 3.43 0.94 8.10
CA ARG A 74 3.94 -0.38 7.71
C ARG A 74 2.95 -1.46 8.12
N PHE A 75 2.72 -2.41 7.21
CA PHE A 75 1.84 -3.56 7.40
C PHE A 75 2.60 -4.82 7.07
N ASN A 76 2.73 -5.74 8.02
CA ASN A 76 3.29 -7.07 7.78
C ASN A 76 2.20 -7.98 7.18
N LEU A 77 2.36 -8.36 5.92
CA LEU A 77 1.35 -9.12 5.19
C LEU A 77 1.20 -10.56 5.69
N ALA A 78 2.19 -11.09 6.42
CA ALA A 78 2.07 -12.39 7.09
C ALA A 78 1.11 -12.38 8.29
N GLU A 79 0.76 -11.19 8.82
CA GLU A 79 -0.15 -11.06 9.97
C GLU A 79 -1.64 -10.95 9.56
N GLY A 80 -1.91 -10.84 8.27
CA GLY A 80 -3.24 -10.73 7.68
C GLY A 80 -3.31 -9.69 6.58
N PHE A 81 -4.40 -9.69 5.84
CA PHE A 81 -4.64 -8.74 4.76
C PHE A 81 -5.08 -7.38 5.32
N PRO A 82 -4.37 -6.28 5.04
CA PRO A 82 -4.62 -4.98 5.67
C PRO A 82 -5.85 -4.27 5.08
N LEU A 83 -7.03 -4.83 5.31
CA LEU A 83 -8.31 -4.22 4.98
C LEU A 83 -8.95 -3.65 6.25
N VAL A 84 -9.36 -2.38 6.18
CA VAL A 84 -9.95 -1.66 7.30
C VAL A 84 -11.18 -2.37 7.83
N THR A 85 -11.23 -2.60 9.16
CA THR A 85 -12.36 -3.25 9.86
C THR A 85 -13.23 -2.27 10.65
N THR A 86 -12.77 -1.05 10.89
CA THR A 86 -13.55 -0.01 11.58
C THR A 86 -14.65 0.64 10.74
N LYS A 87 -14.65 0.35 9.44
CA LYS A 87 -15.77 0.55 8.52
C LYS A 87 -15.69 -0.49 7.40
N LYS A 88 -16.83 -0.86 6.82
CA LYS A 88 -16.87 -1.78 5.68
C LYS A 88 -16.31 -1.10 4.43
N CYS A 89 -15.31 -1.71 3.79
CA CYS A 89 -14.75 -1.32 2.50
C CYS A 89 -15.31 -2.20 1.37
N HIS A 90 -15.42 -1.64 0.16
CA HIS A 90 -15.96 -2.34 -0.99
C HIS A 90 -14.84 -3.09 -1.74
N LEU A 91 -14.48 -4.29 -1.25
CA LEU A 91 -13.36 -5.10 -1.79
C LEU A 91 -13.49 -5.35 -3.30
N ARG A 92 -14.71 -5.57 -3.81
CA ARG A 92 -14.93 -5.78 -5.25
C ARG A 92 -14.36 -4.65 -6.10
N SER A 93 -14.59 -3.39 -5.71
CA SER A 93 -14.02 -2.23 -6.41
C SER A 93 -12.50 -2.22 -6.35
N ILE A 94 -11.92 -2.55 -5.20
CA ILE A 94 -10.46 -2.57 -5.00
C ILE A 94 -9.81 -3.60 -5.95
N ILE A 95 -10.36 -4.82 -6.02
CA ILE A 95 -9.81 -5.89 -6.88
C ILE A 95 -9.96 -5.52 -8.36
N HIS A 96 -11.16 -5.10 -8.80
CA HIS A 96 -11.37 -4.75 -10.19
C HIS A 96 -10.55 -3.55 -10.64
N GLU A 97 -10.36 -2.53 -9.79
CA GLU A 97 -9.48 -1.39 -10.08
C GLU A 97 -8.04 -1.85 -10.28
N LEU A 98 -7.50 -2.71 -9.40
CA LEU A 98 -6.15 -3.25 -9.56
C LEU A 98 -5.99 -4.07 -10.85
N LEU A 99 -6.95 -4.94 -11.16
CA LEU A 99 -6.94 -5.72 -12.39
C LEU A 99 -7.04 -4.82 -13.64
N TRP A 100 -7.79 -3.74 -13.56
CA TRP A 100 -7.91 -2.75 -14.61
C TRP A 100 -6.58 -2.01 -14.85
N PHE A 101 -5.88 -1.60 -13.79
CA PHE A 101 -4.52 -1.04 -13.91
C PHE A 101 -3.54 -2.03 -14.54
N LEU A 102 -3.56 -3.30 -14.11
CA LEU A 102 -2.69 -4.35 -14.64
C LEU A 102 -2.95 -4.69 -16.12
N ARG A 103 -4.16 -4.43 -16.63
CA ARG A 103 -4.48 -4.53 -18.06
C ARG A 103 -3.93 -3.36 -18.88
N GLY A 104 -3.45 -2.30 -18.25
CA GLY A 104 -3.03 -1.08 -18.93
C GLY A 104 -4.18 -0.26 -19.49
N ASP A 105 -5.40 -0.55 -19.05
CA ASP A 105 -6.62 0.09 -19.54
C ASP A 105 -6.83 1.45 -18.88
N THR A 106 -7.44 2.38 -19.62
CA THR A 106 -7.79 3.74 -19.19
C THR A 106 -9.28 4.03 -19.37
N ASN A 107 -10.01 3.14 -20.10
CA ASN A 107 -11.42 3.27 -20.35
C ASN A 107 -12.24 2.55 -19.28
N LEU A 108 -13.33 3.16 -18.83
CA LEU A 108 -14.18 2.67 -17.74
C LEU A 108 -15.06 1.47 -18.11
N ARG A 109 -15.10 1.01 -19.37
CA ARG A 109 -15.96 -0.08 -19.81
C ARG A 109 -15.82 -1.32 -18.93
N TYR A 110 -14.57 -1.79 -18.71
CA TYR A 110 -14.33 -2.95 -17.85
C TYR A 110 -14.85 -2.74 -16.41
N LEU A 111 -14.61 -1.56 -15.82
CA LEU A 111 -15.08 -1.25 -14.47
C LEU A 111 -16.60 -1.23 -14.40
N ARG A 112 -17.28 -0.56 -15.35
CA ARG A 112 -18.75 -0.48 -15.43
C ARG A 112 -19.40 -1.84 -15.66
N ASP A 113 -18.84 -2.68 -16.53
CA ASP A 113 -19.32 -4.06 -16.77
C ASP A 113 -19.25 -4.87 -15.46
N ASN A 114 -18.29 -4.57 -14.59
CA ASN A 114 -18.15 -5.18 -13.29
C ASN A 114 -18.84 -4.40 -12.15
N LYS A 115 -19.71 -3.42 -12.45
CA LYS A 115 -20.45 -2.62 -11.47
C LYS A 115 -19.56 -1.82 -10.52
N VAL A 116 -18.43 -1.34 -11.01
CA VAL A 116 -17.48 -0.47 -10.32
C VAL A 116 -17.58 0.93 -10.92
N THR A 117 -17.92 1.91 -10.11
CA THR A 117 -18.23 3.30 -10.54
C THR A 117 -17.32 4.35 -9.89
N ILE A 118 -16.26 3.91 -9.21
CA ILE A 118 -15.37 4.79 -8.42
C ILE A 118 -14.59 5.81 -9.26
N TRP A 119 -14.62 5.70 -10.57
CA TRP A 119 -13.93 6.59 -11.52
C TRP A 119 -14.89 7.37 -12.43
N ASP A 120 -16.21 7.16 -12.32
CA ASP A 120 -17.22 7.75 -13.24
C ASP A 120 -17.20 9.28 -13.27
N GLU A 121 -16.82 9.94 -12.15
CA GLU A 121 -16.86 11.40 -12.02
C GLU A 121 -15.72 12.10 -12.77
N TRP A 122 -14.67 11.37 -13.17
CA TRP A 122 -13.49 11.94 -13.85
C TRP A 122 -13.38 11.59 -15.33
N ALA A 123 -14.16 10.61 -15.80
CA ALA A 123 -14.08 10.17 -17.20
C ALA A 123 -14.77 11.16 -18.14
N ASP A 124 -14.26 11.22 -19.37
CA ASP A 124 -14.91 11.95 -20.45
C ASP A 124 -16.23 11.28 -20.92
N GLU A 125 -16.87 11.84 -21.92
CA GLU A 125 -18.12 11.34 -22.50
C GLU A 125 -17.98 9.92 -23.10
N ASN A 126 -16.77 9.50 -23.50
CA ASN A 126 -16.45 8.18 -24.02
C ASN A 126 -16.06 7.19 -22.92
N GLY A 127 -15.97 7.64 -21.66
CA GLY A 127 -15.54 6.86 -20.53
C GLY A 127 -14.02 6.72 -20.44
N ASP A 128 -13.23 7.61 -21.05
CA ASP A 128 -11.78 7.59 -21.01
C ASP A 128 -11.24 8.57 -19.97
N LEU A 129 -10.10 8.22 -19.37
CA LEU A 129 -9.40 9.00 -18.34
C LEU A 129 -8.06 9.57 -18.83
N GLY A 130 -7.70 9.33 -20.10
CA GLY A 130 -6.37 9.63 -20.61
C GLY A 130 -5.30 8.69 -20.04
N PRO A 131 -4.01 9.02 -20.19
CA PRO A 131 -2.90 8.12 -19.90
C PRO A 131 -2.62 7.95 -18.40
N VAL A 132 -3.66 7.61 -17.61
CA VAL A 132 -3.57 7.41 -16.16
C VAL A 132 -2.90 6.08 -15.80
N TYR A 133 -2.67 5.80 -14.56
CA TYR A 133 -2.05 4.64 -13.90
C TYR A 133 -1.74 3.42 -14.79
N GLY A 134 -2.75 2.72 -15.30
CA GLY A 134 -2.58 1.49 -16.09
C GLY A 134 -1.76 1.73 -17.35
N TYR A 135 -2.01 2.83 -18.05
CA TYR A 135 -1.23 3.21 -19.21
C TYR A 135 0.25 3.42 -18.86
N GLN A 136 0.53 4.21 -17.83
CA GLN A 136 1.91 4.47 -17.40
C GLN A 136 2.61 3.20 -16.92
N TRP A 137 1.91 2.29 -16.24
CA TRP A 137 2.47 1.04 -15.77
C TRP A 137 2.83 0.08 -16.90
N ARG A 138 2.00 0.02 -17.96
CA ARG A 138 2.08 -1.00 -19.00
C ARG A 138 2.57 -0.50 -20.36
N SER A 139 2.51 0.80 -20.60
CA SER A 139 2.79 1.40 -21.90
C SER A 139 3.50 2.75 -21.78
N TRP A 140 4.43 2.90 -20.83
CA TRP A 140 5.20 4.14 -20.67
C TRP A 140 5.90 4.52 -21.98
N PRO A 141 5.75 5.76 -22.49
CA PRO A 141 6.38 6.18 -23.73
C PRO A 141 7.90 6.07 -23.67
N GLY A 142 8.50 5.33 -24.61
CA GLY A 142 9.95 5.13 -24.70
C GLY A 142 10.62 6.19 -25.58
N ALA A 143 11.87 6.53 -25.27
CA ALA A 143 12.69 7.38 -26.14
C ALA A 143 12.92 6.70 -27.49
N GLY A 144 12.60 7.39 -28.59
CA GLY A 144 12.74 6.86 -29.95
C GLY A 144 11.53 6.09 -30.49
N GLY A 145 10.41 6.15 -29.81
CA GLY A 145 9.16 5.44 -30.12
C GLY A 145 9.07 4.07 -29.45
N GLY A 146 7.85 3.52 -29.40
CA GLY A 146 7.57 2.30 -28.65
C GLY A 146 7.21 2.56 -27.20
N SER A 147 6.89 1.49 -26.46
CA SER A 147 6.46 1.56 -25.07
C SER A 147 7.29 0.67 -24.16
N ILE A 148 7.28 1.01 -22.89
CA ILE A 148 7.94 0.27 -21.81
C ILE A 148 6.86 -0.27 -20.88
N ASP A 149 6.78 -1.59 -20.77
CA ASP A 149 5.98 -2.27 -19.77
C ASP A 149 6.77 -2.37 -18.46
N GLN A 150 6.48 -1.47 -17.53
CA GLN A 150 7.18 -1.41 -16.24
C GLN A 150 6.84 -2.64 -15.37
N ILE A 151 5.60 -3.14 -15.42
CA ILE A 151 5.17 -4.29 -14.61
C ILE A 151 5.85 -5.59 -15.09
N SER A 152 5.92 -5.82 -16.41
CA SER A 152 6.66 -6.97 -16.94
C SER A 152 8.14 -6.92 -16.57
N ARG A 153 8.76 -5.74 -16.58
CA ARG A 153 10.14 -5.55 -16.10
C ARG A 153 10.30 -5.84 -14.61
N VAL A 154 9.33 -5.46 -13.78
CA VAL A 154 9.35 -5.82 -12.35
C VAL A 154 9.37 -7.34 -12.18
N ILE A 155 8.49 -8.07 -12.88
CA ILE A 155 8.44 -9.54 -12.80
C ILE A 155 9.78 -10.15 -13.22
N GLU A 156 10.35 -9.66 -14.33
CA GLU A 156 11.66 -10.11 -14.82
C GLU A 156 12.77 -9.86 -13.78
N GLN A 157 12.79 -8.66 -13.17
CA GLN A 157 13.80 -8.31 -12.16
C GLN A 157 13.62 -9.12 -10.87
N LEU A 158 12.39 -9.37 -10.42
CA LEU A 158 12.13 -10.19 -9.24
C LEU A 158 12.62 -11.63 -9.43
N LYS A 159 12.50 -12.19 -10.65
CA LYS A 159 12.95 -13.54 -10.98
C LYS A 159 14.47 -13.64 -11.19
N ASN A 160 15.08 -12.65 -11.82
CA ASN A 160 16.46 -12.73 -12.30
C ASN A 160 17.47 -11.93 -11.46
N THR A 161 17.04 -10.82 -10.85
CA THR A 161 17.91 -9.89 -10.08
C THR A 161 17.19 -9.35 -8.85
N PRO A 162 16.70 -10.20 -7.93
CA PRO A 162 15.87 -9.78 -6.80
C PRO A 162 16.56 -8.78 -5.85
N ASP A 163 17.89 -8.79 -5.78
CA ASP A 163 18.68 -7.83 -4.96
C ASP A 163 18.78 -6.43 -5.58
N SER A 164 18.18 -6.20 -6.75
CA SER A 164 18.21 -4.91 -7.44
C SER A 164 17.50 -3.82 -6.63
N ARG A 165 18.14 -2.68 -6.47
CA ARG A 165 17.56 -1.45 -5.88
C ARG A 165 16.79 -0.60 -6.89
N ARG A 166 16.56 -1.12 -8.11
CA ARG A 166 15.94 -0.43 -9.23
C ARG A 166 14.60 -1.05 -9.65
N ILE A 167 13.98 -1.84 -8.78
CA ILE A 167 12.67 -2.46 -9.02
C ILE A 167 11.61 -1.40 -8.66
N ILE A 168 11.35 -0.49 -9.59
CA ILE A 168 10.50 0.69 -9.40
C ILE A 168 9.49 0.78 -10.54
N VAL A 169 8.26 1.19 -10.21
CA VAL A 169 7.21 1.57 -11.15
C VAL A 169 6.80 3.01 -10.86
N SER A 170 6.78 3.86 -11.89
CA SER A 170 6.32 5.24 -11.80
C SER A 170 5.03 5.42 -12.60
N ALA A 171 4.05 6.06 -11.99
CA ALA A 171 2.87 6.58 -12.69
C ALA A 171 2.98 8.09 -12.98
N TRP A 172 3.95 8.78 -12.33
CA TRP A 172 4.16 10.22 -12.48
C TRP A 172 5.01 10.49 -13.73
N ASN A 173 4.36 10.67 -14.86
CA ASN A 173 4.99 11.03 -16.12
C ASN A 173 4.77 12.52 -16.39
N VAL A 174 5.81 13.33 -16.20
CA VAL A 174 5.74 14.79 -16.33
C VAL A 174 5.27 15.23 -17.72
N ALA A 175 5.57 14.45 -18.77
CA ALA A 175 5.15 14.77 -20.13
C ALA A 175 3.65 14.54 -20.39
N ASP A 176 3.01 13.68 -19.59
CA ASP A 176 1.61 13.28 -19.79
C ASP A 176 0.64 13.86 -18.75
N ILE A 177 1.12 14.52 -17.70
CA ILE A 177 0.29 15.00 -16.57
C ILE A 177 -0.91 15.83 -17.04
N GLU A 178 -0.71 16.72 -18.00
CA GLU A 178 -1.77 17.60 -18.51
C GLU A 178 -2.82 16.85 -19.36
N ASN A 179 -2.52 15.63 -19.78
CA ASN A 179 -3.41 14.78 -20.57
C ASN A 179 -4.22 13.80 -19.70
N MET A 180 -3.98 13.77 -18.39
CA MET A 180 -4.65 12.89 -17.46
C MET A 180 -5.88 13.55 -16.86
N ALA A 181 -7.02 12.86 -16.83
CA ALA A 181 -8.22 13.33 -16.15
C ALA A 181 -7.96 13.61 -14.66
N LEU A 182 -7.07 12.81 -14.03
CA LEU A 182 -6.62 13.00 -12.66
C LEU A 182 -5.13 12.64 -12.54
N PRO A 183 -4.23 13.60 -12.24
CA PRO A 183 -2.83 13.31 -11.98
C PRO A 183 -2.65 12.27 -10.85
N PRO A 184 -1.76 11.28 -11.01
CA PRO A 184 -1.65 10.15 -10.10
C PRO A 184 -1.37 10.56 -8.66
N CYS A 185 -2.22 10.18 -7.73
CA CYS A 185 -2.02 10.36 -6.29
C CYS A 185 -0.95 9.42 -5.76
N HIS A 186 -1.04 8.14 -6.08
CA HIS A 186 0.01 7.14 -5.83
C HIS A 186 1.01 7.19 -6.98
N ALA A 187 2.07 7.99 -6.78
CA ALA A 187 2.95 8.47 -7.84
C ALA A 187 3.98 7.44 -8.28
N PHE A 188 4.57 6.68 -7.36
CA PHE A 188 5.48 5.58 -7.66
C PHE A 188 5.56 4.59 -6.51
N PHE A 189 6.03 3.38 -6.81
CA PHE A 189 6.28 2.35 -5.82
C PHE A 189 7.53 1.55 -6.14
N GLN A 190 8.15 1.01 -5.11
CA GLN A 190 9.40 0.25 -5.18
C GLN A 190 9.25 -1.08 -4.47
N PHE A 191 9.86 -2.10 -5.04
CA PHE A 191 9.95 -3.42 -4.43
C PHE A 191 11.32 -3.69 -3.83
N TYR A 192 11.32 -4.53 -2.79
CA TYR A 192 12.50 -4.97 -2.08
C TYR A 192 12.35 -6.43 -1.70
N VAL A 193 13.38 -7.23 -2.00
CA VAL A 193 13.42 -8.66 -1.62
C VAL A 193 14.47 -8.87 -0.56
N ALA A 194 14.11 -9.54 0.52
CA ALA A 194 15.02 -9.98 1.57
C ALA A 194 14.48 -11.27 2.21
N ASP A 195 15.36 -12.22 2.51
CA ASP A 195 15.03 -13.49 3.16
C ASP A 195 13.87 -14.24 2.45
N GLY A 196 13.84 -14.20 1.12
CA GLY A 196 12.78 -14.82 0.30
C GLY A 196 11.43 -14.11 0.34
N LYS A 197 11.35 -12.88 0.90
CA LYS A 197 10.12 -12.10 1.05
C LYS A 197 10.15 -10.84 0.20
N LEU A 198 9.03 -10.59 -0.50
CA LEU A 198 8.79 -9.40 -1.30
C LEU A 198 8.06 -8.34 -0.48
N SER A 199 8.68 -7.18 -0.33
CA SER A 199 8.06 -5.99 0.27
C SER A 199 7.85 -4.92 -0.78
N CYS A 200 6.83 -4.07 -0.59
CA CYS A 200 6.52 -2.94 -1.45
C CYS A 200 6.47 -1.65 -0.64
N GLN A 201 7.08 -0.59 -1.15
CA GLN A 201 6.91 0.76 -0.62
C GLN A 201 6.24 1.65 -1.66
N LEU A 202 5.08 2.20 -1.30
CA LEU A 202 4.34 3.19 -2.09
C LEU A 202 4.65 4.59 -1.60
N TYR A 203 4.90 5.53 -2.53
CA TYR A 203 4.82 6.97 -2.27
C TYR A 203 3.53 7.53 -2.84
N GLN A 204 2.65 8.01 -1.97
CA GLN A 204 1.41 8.69 -2.32
C GLN A 204 1.54 10.19 -2.03
N ARG A 205 1.57 11.02 -3.10
CA ARG A 205 1.79 12.47 -3.00
C ARG A 205 0.64 13.22 -2.34
N SER A 206 -0.59 12.71 -2.51
CA SER A 206 -1.84 13.30 -2.02
C SER A 206 -2.77 12.17 -1.59
N ALA A 207 -3.25 12.22 -0.35
CA ALA A 207 -3.94 11.09 0.27
C ALA A 207 -5.15 11.53 1.09
N ASP A 208 -6.37 11.32 0.53
CA ASP A 208 -7.61 11.35 1.30
C ASP A 208 -7.62 10.16 2.26
N ILE A 209 -7.39 10.45 3.54
CA ILE A 209 -7.26 9.41 4.57
C ILE A 209 -8.57 8.67 4.77
N PHE A 210 -9.72 9.35 4.64
CA PHE A 210 -11.00 8.72 4.96
C PHE A 210 -11.50 7.81 3.83
N LEU A 211 -11.55 8.28 2.57
CA LEU A 211 -12.07 7.49 1.45
C LEU A 211 -10.99 6.72 0.70
N GLY A 212 -9.92 7.38 0.28
CA GLY A 212 -8.93 6.81 -0.64
C GLY A 212 -7.92 5.85 0.00
N VAL A 213 -7.31 6.25 1.12
CA VAL A 213 -6.21 5.50 1.75
C VAL A 213 -6.57 4.04 2.07
N PRO A 214 -7.77 3.68 2.59
CA PRO A 214 -8.14 2.28 2.81
C PRO A 214 -8.11 1.43 1.52
N PHE A 215 -8.51 1.99 0.38
CA PHE A 215 -8.45 1.33 -0.92
C PHE A 215 -7.02 1.14 -1.38
N ASN A 216 -6.19 2.18 -1.26
CA ASN A 216 -4.78 2.13 -1.68
C ASN A 216 -3.97 1.12 -0.84
N ILE A 217 -4.18 1.05 0.48
CA ILE A 217 -3.54 0.04 1.35
C ILE A 217 -3.85 -1.37 0.83
N ALA A 218 -5.14 -1.68 0.65
CA ALA A 218 -5.57 -3.02 0.25
C ALA A 218 -5.11 -3.36 -1.19
N SER A 219 -5.18 -2.40 -2.12
CA SER A 219 -4.77 -2.57 -3.51
C SER A 219 -3.27 -2.92 -3.62
N TYR A 220 -2.40 -2.14 -2.97
CA TYR A 220 -0.95 -2.39 -3.04
C TYR A 220 -0.49 -3.59 -2.20
N ALA A 221 -1.18 -3.89 -1.10
CA ALA A 221 -0.98 -5.15 -0.38
C ALA A 221 -1.31 -6.35 -1.28
N LEU A 222 -2.44 -6.31 -1.99
CA LEU A 222 -2.83 -7.36 -2.92
C LEU A 222 -1.84 -7.49 -4.08
N LEU A 223 -1.44 -6.38 -4.70
CA LEU A 223 -0.41 -6.38 -5.76
C LEU A 223 0.89 -7.01 -5.27
N THR A 224 1.32 -6.72 -4.04
CA THR A 224 2.53 -7.30 -3.45
C THR A 224 2.39 -8.81 -3.28
N MET A 225 1.23 -9.30 -2.82
CA MET A 225 0.95 -10.74 -2.68
C MET A 225 0.92 -11.45 -4.03
N MET A 226 0.26 -10.86 -5.05
CA MET A 226 0.21 -11.40 -6.41
C MET A 226 1.60 -11.52 -7.03
N LEU A 227 2.41 -10.44 -6.94
CA LEU A 227 3.78 -10.44 -7.46
C LEU A 227 4.69 -11.42 -6.71
N ALA A 228 4.52 -11.55 -5.39
CA ALA A 228 5.25 -12.55 -4.61
C ALA A 228 4.95 -13.96 -5.13
N GLN A 229 3.66 -14.31 -5.32
CA GLN A 229 3.24 -15.62 -5.82
C GLN A 229 3.85 -15.93 -7.19
N VAL A 230 3.69 -15.06 -8.20
CA VAL A 230 4.17 -15.32 -9.56
C VAL A 230 5.70 -15.26 -9.70
N SER A 231 6.38 -14.76 -8.67
CA SER A 231 7.85 -14.69 -8.62
C SER A 231 8.47 -15.77 -7.71
N GLY A 232 7.66 -16.64 -7.09
CA GLY A 232 8.13 -17.68 -6.18
C GLY A 232 8.66 -17.16 -4.84
N LEU A 233 8.15 -16.00 -4.38
CA LEU A 233 8.51 -15.34 -3.12
C LEU A 233 7.36 -15.40 -2.13
N GLU A 234 7.65 -15.18 -0.85
CA GLU A 234 6.63 -14.92 0.17
C GLU A 234 6.29 -13.42 0.22
N ALA A 235 5.06 -13.07 0.63
CA ALA A 235 4.71 -11.69 0.89
C ALA A 235 5.37 -11.18 2.19
N GLY A 236 6.06 -10.04 2.10
CA GLY A 236 6.72 -9.37 3.21
C GLY A 236 5.89 -8.22 3.77
N ASP A 237 6.42 -6.99 3.71
CA ASP A 237 5.77 -5.79 4.22
C ASP A 237 5.20 -4.92 3.10
N PHE A 238 4.06 -4.30 3.37
CA PHE A 238 3.62 -3.12 2.63
C PHE A 238 3.94 -1.85 3.45
N VAL A 239 4.70 -0.95 2.86
CA VAL A 239 5.09 0.35 3.44
C VAL A 239 4.41 1.46 2.67
N HIS A 240 3.59 2.26 3.35
CA HIS A 240 2.85 3.35 2.73
C HIS A 240 3.41 4.69 3.21
N THR A 241 4.03 5.42 2.31
CA THR A 241 4.64 6.73 2.55
C THR A 241 3.80 7.83 1.90
N PHE A 242 3.52 8.88 2.64
CA PHE A 242 2.67 9.99 2.21
C PHE A 242 3.44 11.29 2.05
N GLY A 243 3.06 12.05 1.03
CA GLY A 243 3.30 13.49 0.96
C GLY A 243 2.26 14.25 1.77
N ASP A 244 1.25 14.85 1.11
CA ASP A 244 0.11 15.50 1.76
C ASP A 244 -0.93 14.45 2.17
N ALA A 245 -1.01 14.15 3.47
CA ALA A 245 -2.00 13.27 4.05
C ALA A 245 -3.08 14.10 4.73
N HIS A 246 -4.33 14.00 4.27
CA HIS A 246 -5.39 14.92 4.68
C HIS A 246 -6.72 14.27 4.98
N LEU A 247 -7.50 14.94 5.82
CA LEU A 247 -8.93 14.75 6.02
C LEU A 247 -9.67 15.96 5.46
N TYR A 248 -10.64 15.73 4.58
CA TYR A 248 -11.54 16.80 4.15
C TYR A 248 -12.38 17.29 5.33
N LEU A 249 -12.67 18.59 5.38
CA LEU A 249 -13.43 19.18 6.50
C LEU A 249 -14.84 18.59 6.62
N ASN A 250 -15.45 18.17 5.52
CA ASN A 250 -16.74 17.48 5.49
C ASN A 250 -16.68 16.01 5.89
N HIS A 251 -15.47 15.45 6.17
CA HIS A 251 -15.25 14.09 6.66
C HIS A 251 -14.92 14.00 8.16
N LEU A 252 -14.78 15.13 8.87
CA LEU A 252 -14.33 15.13 10.26
C LEU A 252 -15.27 14.35 11.19
N GLN A 253 -16.60 14.48 11.01
CA GLN A 253 -17.57 13.71 11.81
C GLN A 253 -17.48 12.20 11.54
N GLN A 254 -17.29 11.81 10.30
CA GLN A 254 -17.12 10.42 9.90
C GLN A 254 -15.82 9.84 10.44
N ALA A 255 -14.74 10.61 10.44
CA ALA A 255 -13.46 10.24 11.03
C ALA A 255 -13.59 10.04 12.55
N GLU A 256 -14.27 10.93 13.26
CA GLU A 256 -14.56 10.78 14.70
C GLU A 256 -15.34 9.49 14.98
N LEU A 257 -16.40 9.24 14.21
CA LEU A 257 -17.19 8.01 14.34
C LEU A 257 -16.31 6.78 14.09
N GLN A 258 -15.45 6.79 13.06
CA GLN A 258 -14.56 5.68 12.78
C GLN A 258 -13.51 5.48 13.89
N LEU A 259 -12.96 6.56 14.43
CA LEU A 259 -11.98 6.53 15.53
C LEU A 259 -12.57 6.06 16.87
N SER A 260 -13.89 6.17 17.08
CA SER A 260 -14.57 5.66 18.26
C SER A 260 -14.73 4.14 18.25
N ARG A 261 -14.52 3.47 17.11
CA ARG A 261 -14.69 2.03 16.94
C ARG A 261 -13.40 1.27 17.25
N THR A 262 -13.55 0.11 17.90
CA THR A 262 -12.44 -0.81 18.12
C THR A 262 -12.20 -1.63 16.84
N PRO A 263 -10.97 -1.66 16.30
CA PRO A 263 -10.68 -2.46 15.11
C PRO A 263 -10.74 -3.96 15.43
N ASN A 264 -11.37 -4.73 14.53
CA ASN A 264 -11.40 -6.18 14.60
C ASN A 264 -10.11 -6.77 14.01
N LYS A 265 -9.91 -8.08 14.16
CA LYS A 265 -8.80 -8.83 13.57
C LYS A 265 -8.78 -8.65 12.04
N LEU A 266 -7.57 -8.62 11.46
CA LEU A 266 -7.41 -8.61 10.01
C LEU A 266 -7.97 -9.89 9.37
N PRO A 267 -8.61 -9.77 8.20
CA PRO A 267 -8.99 -10.92 7.39
C PRO A 267 -7.77 -11.57 6.73
N THR A 268 -7.98 -12.72 6.13
CA THR A 268 -7.00 -13.42 5.29
C THR A 268 -7.43 -13.34 3.83
N MET A 269 -6.52 -12.93 2.95
CA MET A 269 -6.70 -13.00 1.52
C MET A 269 -6.13 -14.32 1.00
N HIS A 270 -6.96 -15.14 0.38
CA HIS A 270 -6.54 -16.32 -0.37
C HIS A 270 -6.50 -15.98 -1.85
N ILE A 271 -5.37 -16.30 -2.47
CA ILE A 271 -5.15 -16.12 -3.91
C ILE A 271 -5.06 -17.53 -4.51
N ASN A 272 -5.73 -17.77 -5.64
CA ASN A 272 -5.69 -19.04 -6.35
C ASN A 272 -4.22 -19.42 -6.66
N PRO A 273 -3.69 -20.49 -6.06
CA PRO A 273 -2.28 -20.86 -6.20
C PRO A 273 -1.92 -21.38 -7.60
N ASP A 274 -2.92 -21.75 -8.41
CA ASP A 274 -2.70 -22.28 -9.75
C ASP A 274 -2.41 -21.18 -10.80
N VAL A 275 -2.58 -19.90 -10.42
CA VAL A 275 -2.27 -18.77 -11.30
C VAL A 275 -0.80 -18.37 -11.13
N ASP A 276 -0.01 -18.53 -12.19
CA ASP A 276 1.42 -18.25 -12.26
C ASP A 276 1.80 -17.06 -13.17
N ASP A 277 0.82 -16.48 -13.85
CA ASP A 277 0.93 -15.25 -14.64
C ASP A 277 0.13 -14.11 -13.99
N LEU A 278 0.83 -13.00 -13.66
CA LEU A 278 0.22 -11.82 -13.05
C LEU A 278 -0.98 -11.27 -13.86
N PHE A 279 -0.91 -11.37 -15.17
CA PHE A 279 -1.92 -10.82 -16.09
C PHE A 279 -3.09 -11.77 -16.36
N ALA A 280 -2.98 -13.01 -15.89
CA ALA A 280 -4.05 -14.01 -16.01
C ALA A 280 -5.05 -13.96 -14.85
N PHE A 281 -4.73 -13.28 -13.74
CA PHE A 281 -5.65 -13.17 -12.61
C PHE A 281 -7.00 -12.58 -12.99
N ALA A 282 -8.05 -13.21 -12.50
CA ALA A 282 -9.44 -12.75 -12.57
C ALA A 282 -9.98 -12.49 -11.16
N PHE A 283 -11.14 -11.85 -11.06
CA PHE A 283 -11.75 -11.52 -9.76
C PHE A 283 -12.01 -12.76 -8.89
N GLU A 284 -12.35 -13.87 -9.53
CA GLU A 284 -12.67 -15.16 -8.91
C GLU A 284 -11.47 -15.86 -8.27
N ASP A 285 -10.24 -15.41 -8.57
CA ASP A 285 -9.02 -15.95 -8.00
C ASP A 285 -8.72 -15.41 -6.58
N PHE A 286 -9.55 -14.49 -6.06
CA PHE A 286 -9.38 -13.84 -4.77
C PHE A 286 -10.54 -14.15 -3.83
N GLU A 287 -10.23 -14.76 -2.68
CA GLU A 287 -11.19 -15.04 -1.62
C GLU A 287 -10.76 -14.37 -0.31
N LEU A 288 -11.62 -13.49 0.23
CA LEU A 288 -11.39 -12.85 1.52
C LEU A 288 -12.10 -13.61 2.62
N GLN A 289 -11.36 -14.18 3.57
CA GLN A 289 -11.90 -14.94 4.70
C GLN A 289 -11.77 -14.18 6.01
N GLY A 290 -12.81 -14.28 6.85
CA GLY A 290 -12.82 -13.70 8.19
C GLY A 290 -12.92 -12.17 8.23
N TYR A 291 -13.44 -11.53 7.18
CA TYR A 291 -13.68 -10.08 7.17
C TYR A 291 -14.94 -9.73 7.97
N ASP A 292 -14.73 -9.19 9.17
CA ASP A 292 -15.78 -8.77 10.12
C ASP A 292 -15.67 -7.25 10.38
N PRO A 293 -16.12 -6.39 9.44
CA PRO A 293 -16.05 -4.96 9.61
C PRO A 293 -17.25 -4.39 10.37
N HIS A 294 -17.01 -3.27 11.04
CA HIS A 294 -18.11 -2.39 11.46
C HIS A 294 -18.90 -1.89 10.24
N PRO A 295 -20.17 -1.44 10.44
CA PRO A 295 -20.99 -0.93 9.35
C PRO A 295 -20.30 0.18 8.55
N HIS A 296 -20.65 0.28 7.26
CA HIS A 296 -20.18 1.35 6.38
C HIS A 296 -20.48 2.74 6.95
N ILE A 297 -19.57 3.68 6.73
CA ILE A 297 -19.75 5.10 7.04
C ILE A 297 -19.79 5.86 5.72
N LYS A 298 -20.94 6.42 5.40
CA LYS A 298 -21.13 7.21 4.17
C LYS A 298 -20.46 8.58 4.32
N ALA A 299 -19.74 9.01 3.27
CA ALA A 299 -19.16 10.34 3.16
C ALA A 299 -19.28 10.86 1.72
N PRO A 300 -19.39 12.17 1.51
CA PRO A 300 -19.36 12.76 0.17
C PRO A 300 -17.97 12.63 -0.46
N VAL A 301 -17.91 12.46 -1.77
CA VAL A 301 -16.65 12.56 -2.53
C VAL A 301 -16.35 14.03 -2.78
N ALA A 302 -15.11 14.47 -2.58
CA ALA A 302 -14.65 15.81 -2.94
C ALA A 302 -14.08 15.77 -4.38
N VAL A 303 -14.73 16.48 -5.32
CA VAL A 303 -14.42 16.54 -6.76
C VAL A 303 -14.00 17.94 -7.21
#